data_cda7409b907257b822978492e2f4922e
#
_entry.id   cda7409b907257b822978492e2f4922e
#
_cell.length_a   1.000
_cell.length_b   1.000
_cell.length_c   1.000
_cell.angle_alpha   90.00
_cell.angle_beta   90.00
_cell.angle_gamma   90.00
#
_symmetry.space_group_name_H-M   'P 1'
#
loop_
_entity.id
_entity.type
_entity.pdbx_description
1 polymer ?
#
loop_
_entity_poly.entity_id
_entity_poly.type
_entity_poly.pdbx_seq_one_letter_code
_entity_poly.pdbx_strand_id
1 'polypeptide(L)'
;MTAQITPFAPEFLARTTQLINKTNQFNLTTRRYTEDEVRACMEDKNCVTLCGRLQDKFGDNGLVSVIIGRKNGDALEVELWIMSCRVFKRDLELAMFDALAAAAAKLGCKTITGSWLRTAKNALVRDFYPSIGFAVTQEGEDERHFALSIDPLPETKNKVITVQE
;
A
#
# COMPACT_ATOMS: atom_id res chain seq x y z
N MET A 1 -11.69 15.06 -5.91
CA MET A 1 -10.99 13.86 -6.42
C MET A 1 -11.72 12.60 -6.01
N THR A 2 -11.74 11.63 -6.90
CA THR A 2 -12.37 10.34 -6.66
C THR A 2 -11.34 9.23 -6.82
N ALA A 3 -11.30 8.31 -5.88
CA ALA A 3 -10.44 7.15 -5.96
C ALA A 3 -11.28 5.87 -6.03
N GLN A 4 -10.82 4.94 -6.83
CA GLN A 4 -11.35 3.59 -6.87
C GLN A 4 -10.28 2.65 -6.31
N ILE A 5 -10.58 1.99 -5.20
CA ILE A 5 -9.66 1.10 -4.51
C ILE A 5 -10.27 -0.29 -4.49
N THR A 6 -9.63 -1.23 -5.18
CA THR A 6 -10.15 -2.58 -5.39
C THR A 6 -9.05 -3.62 -5.21
N PRO A 7 -9.41 -4.88 -4.93
CA PRO A 7 -8.45 -5.97 -5.05
C PRO A 7 -7.90 -6.06 -6.47
N PHE A 8 -6.79 -6.78 -6.63
CA PHE A 8 -6.23 -7.03 -7.97
C PHE A 8 -7.26 -7.76 -8.83
N ALA A 9 -7.32 -7.38 -10.10
CA ALA A 9 -8.19 -8.00 -11.08
C ALA A 9 -7.36 -8.57 -12.23
N PRO A 10 -7.75 -9.73 -12.81
CA PRO A 10 -7.00 -10.35 -13.90
C PRO A 10 -6.77 -9.43 -15.10
N GLU A 11 -7.74 -8.58 -15.39
CA GLU A 11 -7.68 -7.64 -16.53
C GLU A 11 -6.60 -6.57 -16.36
N PHE A 12 -6.18 -6.29 -15.13
CA PHE A 12 -5.14 -5.29 -14.81
C PHE A 12 -3.81 -5.90 -14.38
N LEU A 13 -3.67 -7.22 -14.48
CA LEU A 13 -2.50 -7.93 -13.98
C LEU A 13 -1.19 -7.43 -14.60
N ALA A 14 -1.16 -7.29 -15.92
CA ALA A 14 0.03 -6.82 -16.63
C ALA A 14 0.39 -5.38 -16.22
N ARG A 15 -0.61 -4.50 -16.11
CA ARG A 15 -0.38 -3.11 -15.72
C ARG A 15 0.07 -2.99 -14.27
N THR A 16 -0.51 -3.79 -13.38
CA THR A 16 -0.12 -3.84 -11.97
C THR A 16 1.34 -4.27 -11.84
N THR A 17 1.72 -5.32 -12.53
CA THR A 17 3.10 -5.82 -12.53
C THR A 17 4.06 -4.78 -13.08
N GLN A 18 3.70 -4.11 -14.15
CA GLN A 18 4.51 -3.07 -14.75
C GLN A 18 4.74 -1.91 -13.77
N LEU A 19 3.68 -1.45 -13.10
CA LEU A 19 3.78 -0.36 -12.15
C LEU A 19 4.70 -0.72 -10.97
N ILE A 20 4.57 -1.94 -10.43
CA ILE A 20 5.44 -2.43 -9.36
C ILE A 20 6.91 -2.35 -9.77
N ASN A 21 7.24 -2.81 -10.98
CA ASN A 21 8.61 -2.95 -11.41
C ASN A 21 9.23 -1.65 -11.93
N LYS A 22 8.41 -0.63 -12.17
CA LYS A 22 8.89 0.68 -12.64
C LYS A 22 8.94 1.75 -11.55
N THR A 23 8.30 1.54 -10.42
CA THR A 23 8.22 2.56 -9.36
C THR A 23 9.42 2.43 -8.43
N ASN A 24 10.17 3.52 -8.26
CA ASN A 24 11.40 3.53 -7.48
C ASN A 24 11.39 4.52 -6.32
N GLN A 25 10.70 5.64 -6.44
CA GLN A 25 10.72 6.70 -5.42
C GLN A 25 9.77 6.41 -4.28
N PHE A 26 8.48 6.29 -4.58
CA PHE A 26 7.53 5.85 -3.57
C PHE A 26 7.42 4.33 -3.66
N ASN A 27 8.40 3.67 -3.09
CA ASN A 27 8.45 2.22 -2.98
C ASN A 27 9.21 1.87 -1.71
N LEU A 28 8.48 1.37 -0.73
CA LEU A 28 9.01 1.19 0.63
C LEU A 28 10.00 0.05 0.75
N THR A 29 9.82 -1.01 -0.01
CA THR A 29 10.69 -2.19 0.05
C THR A 29 11.46 -2.46 -1.23
N THR A 30 11.04 -1.87 -2.33
CA THR A 30 11.60 -2.06 -3.67
C THR A 30 11.66 -3.54 -4.10
N ARG A 31 10.73 -4.35 -3.61
CA ARG A 31 10.57 -5.71 -4.09
C ARG A 31 10.07 -5.70 -5.52
N ARG A 32 10.58 -6.62 -6.32
CA ARG A 32 10.13 -6.81 -7.70
C ARG A 32 9.33 -8.11 -7.79
N TYR A 33 8.33 -8.11 -8.64
CA TYR A 33 7.40 -9.24 -8.78
C TYR A 33 7.28 -9.60 -10.25
N THR A 34 7.27 -10.90 -10.54
CA THR A 34 6.83 -11.38 -11.84
C THR A 34 5.32 -11.36 -11.91
N GLU A 35 4.76 -11.42 -13.11
CA GLU A 35 3.31 -11.50 -13.29
C GLU A 35 2.72 -12.72 -12.61
N ASP A 36 3.43 -13.86 -12.62
CA ASP A 36 3.00 -15.07 -11.94
C ASP A 36 2.98 -14.89 -10.42
N GLU A 37 3.95 -14.18 -9.87
CA GLU A 37 3.97 -13.87 -8.43
C GLU A 37 2.82 -12.95 -8.03
N VAL A 38 2.50 -11.95 -8.85
CA VAL A 38 1.37 -11.06 -8.61
C VAL A 38 0.05 -11.86 -8.67
N ARG A 39 -0.06 -12.76 -9.64
CA ARG A 39 -1.25 -13.63 -9.77
C ARG A 39 -1.38 -14.54 -8.54
N ALA A 40 -0.28 -15.08 -8.04
CA ALA A 40 -0.29 -15.93 -6.85
C ALA A 40 -0.80 -15.15 -5.62
N CYS A 41 -0.38 -13.89 -5.46
CA CYS A 41 -0.90 -13.03 -4.39
C CYS A 41 -2.40 -12.80 -4.53
N MET A 42 -2.88 -12.60 -5.76
CA MET A 42 -4.28 -12.38 -6.04
C MET A 42 -5.15 -13.57 -5.64
N GLU A 43 -4.63 -14.78 -5.76
CA GLU A 43 -5.34 -16.03 -5.47
C GLU A 43 -5.17 -16.50 -4.01
N ASP A 44 -4.27 -15.91 -3.25
CA ASP A 44 -3.95 -16.32 -1.88
C ASP A 44 -4.90 -15.66 -0.88
N LYS A 45 -5.62 -16.46 -0.10
CA LYS A 45 -6.56 -15.99 0.92
C LYS A 45 -5.88 -15.18 2.03
N ASN A 46 -4.60 -15.40 2.26
CA ASN A 46 -3.82 -14.72 3.29
C ASN A 46 -3.14 -13.46 2.77
N CYS A 47 -3.34 -13.12 1.51
CA CYS A 47 -2.85 -11.87 0.93
C CYS A 47 -3.97 -10.85 0.82
N VAL A 48 -3.63 -9.61 1.16
CA VAL A 48 -4.42 -8.44 0.82
C VAL A 48 -3.75 -7.80 -0.39
N THR A 49 -4.53 -7.61 -1.46
CA THR A 49 -4.04 -6.96 -2.67
C THR A 49 -4.95 -5.77 -2.95
N LEU A 50 -4.37 -4.59 -3.09
CA LEU A 50 -5.12 -3.37 -3.35
C LEU A 50 -4.51 -2.60 -4.50
N CYS A 51 -5.37 -2.19 -5.43
CA CYS A 51 -5.04 -1.28 -6.51
C CYS A 51 -5.79 0.03 -6.30
N GLY A 52 -5.09 1.14 -6.44
CA GLY A 52 -5.68 2.47 -6.36
C GLY A 52 -5.67 3.16 -7.72
N ARG A 53 -6.82 3.67 -8.13
CA ARG A 53 -7.00 4.51 -9.31
C ARG A 53 -7.50 5.85 -8.84
N LEU A 54 -6.97 6.91 -9.43
CA LEU A 54 -7.34 8.27 -9.04
C LEU A 54 -7.89 9.02 -10.26
N GLN A 55 -9.04 9.66 -10.06
CA GLN A 55 -9.65 10.55 -11.03
C GLN A 55 -9.80 11.93 -10.41
N ASP A 56 -9.37 12.96 -11.10
CA ASP A 56 -9.51 14.34 -10.65
C ASP A 56 -10.16 15.18 -11.75
N LYS A 57 -10.29 16.49 -11.52
CA LYS A 57 -10.92 17.39 -12.46
C LYS A 57 -10.18 17.50 -13.81
N PHE A 58 -8.94 17.05 -13.87
CA PHE A 58 -8.13 17.09 -15.08
C PHE A 58 -8.16 15.77 -15.85
N GLY A 59 -8.82 14.74 -15.30
CA GLY A 59 -8.99 13.47 -15.96
C GLY A 59 -8.66 12.27 -15.08
N ASP A 60 -8.59 11.10 -15.72
CA ASP A 60 -8.30 9.82 -15.09
C ASP A 60 -6.78 9.59 -15.10
N ASN A 61 -6.18 9.47 -13.94
CA ASN A 61 -4.75 9.17 -13.79
C ASN A 61 -4.45 7.66 -13.92
N GLY A 62 -5.47 6.84 -14.05
CA GLY A 62 -5.33 5.39 -14.16
C GLY A 62 -4.88 4.74 -12.86
N LEU A 63 -4.20 3.58 -12.99
CA LEU A 63 -3.65 2.86 -11.86
C LEU A 63 -2.41 3.57 -11.33
N VAL A 64 -2.44 4.00 -10.09
CA VAL A 64 -1.40 4.86 -9.51
C VAL A 64 -0.85 4.38 -8.16
N SER A 65 -1.47 3.38 -7.55
CA SER A 65 -0.97 2.82 -6.28
C SER A 65 -1.26 1.33 -6.19
N VAL A 66 -0.36 0.59 -5.56
CA VAL A 66 -0.50 -0.86 -5.35
C VAL A 66 0.01 -1.18 -3.95
N ILE A 67 -0.76 -2.00 -3.22
CA ILE A 67 -0.35 -2.55 -1.93
C ILE A 67 -0.48 -4.07 -1.98
N ILE A 68 0.53 -4.77 -1.47
CA ILE A 68 0.47 -6.21 -1.20
C ILE A 68 0.80 -6.41 0.28
N GLY A 69 -0.13 -7.02 1.01
CA GLY A 69 0.07 -7.40 2.41
C GLY A 69 -0.15 -8.89 2.57
N ARG A 70 0.58 -9.50 3.50
CA ARG A 70 0.49 -10.94 3.77
C ARG A 70 0.23 -11.17 5.24
N LYS A 71 -0.79 -11.98 5.53
CA LYS A 71 -1.11 -12.33 6.90
C LYS A 71 -0.04 -13.26 7.47
N ASN A 72 0.46 -12.90 8.65
CA ASN A 72 1.42 -13.70 9.41
C ASN A 72 0.96 -13.68 10.88
N GLY A 73 0.33 -14.75 11.33
CA GLY A 73 -0.30 -14.79 12.64
C GLY A 73 -1.47 -13.80 12.69
N ASP A 74 -1.47 -12.90 13.68
CA ASP A 74 -2.48 -11.84 13.80
C ASP A 74 -2.00 -10.49 13.25
N ALA A 75 -0.88 -10.48 12.54
CA ALA A 75 -0.35 -9.29 11.88
C ALA A 75 -0.50 -9.39 10.37
N LEU A 76 -0.74 -8.25 9.73
CA LEU A 76 -0.62 -8.13 8.29
C LEU A 76 0.71 -7.43 7.98
N GLU A 77 1.61 -8.14 7.32
CA GLU A 77 2.90 -7.61 6.91
C GLU A 77 2.77 -7.00 5.52
N VAL A 78 3.06 -5.71 5.40
CA VAL A 78 3.05 -5.03 4.11
C VAL A 78 4.35 -5.35 3.37
N GLU A 79 4.24 -6.19 2.33
CA GLU A 79 5.38 -6.57 1.50
C GLU A 79 5.72 -5.52 0.47
N LEU A 80 4.70 -4.81 -0.01
CA LEU A 80 4.85 -3.82 -1.06
C LEU A 80 3.84 -2.71 -0.87
N TRP A 81 4.30 -1.48 -0.99
CA TRP A 81 3.44 -0.31 -1.10
C TRP A 81 4.12 0.67 -2.03
N ILE A 82 3.49 0.90 -3.16
CA ILE A 82 4.01 1.82 -4.17
C ILE A 82 2.94 2.85 -4.54
N MET A 83 3.41 3.98 -5.02
CA MET A 83 2.55 5.03 -5.53
C MET A 83 3.27 5.79 -6.62
N SER A 84 2.54 6.15 -7.67
CA SER A 84 3.09 7.02 -8.71
C SER A 84 3.42 8.39 -8.12
N CYS A 85 4.59 8.92 -8.45
CA CYS A 85 5.01 10.24 -7.97
C CYS A 85 4.04 11.36 -8.40
N ARG A 86 3.26 11.15 -9.45
CA ARG A 86 2.26 12.10 -9.93
C ARG A 86 1.15 12.38 -8.92
N VAL A 87 0.88 11.44 -8.02
CA VAL A 87 -0.22 11.54 -7.06
C VAL A 87 0.25 11.60 -5.61
N PHE A 88 1.55 11.67 -5.37
CA PHE A 88 2.10 11.76 -4.03
C PHE A 88 1.65 13.06 -3.34
N LYS A 89 1.34 12.98 -2.06
CA LYS A 89 0.83 14.08 -1.23
C LYS A 89 -0.54 14.61 -1.67
N ARG A 90 -1.33 13.79 -2.36
CA ARG A 90 -2.70 14.13 -2.76
C ARG A 90 -3.74 13.38 -1.92
N ASP A 91 -3.35 12.87 -0.76
CA ASP A 91 -4.17 12.15 0.21
C ASP A 91 -4.64 10.76 -0.23
N LEU A 92 -4.22 10.29 -1.41
CA LEU A 92 -4.52 8.91 -1.85
C LEU A 92 -3.89 7.90 -0.89
N GLU A 93 -2.73 8.20 -0.34
CA GLU A 93 -2.06 7.34 0.65
C GLU A 93 -2.92 7.12 1.88
N LEU A 94 -3.70 8.10 2.30
CA LEU A 94 -4.61 7.97 3.43
C LEU A 94 -5.80 7.09 3.07
N ALA A 95 -6.36 7.24 1.88
CA ALA A 95 -7.45 6.39 1.40
C ALA A 95 -6.99 4.95 1.23
N MET A 96 -5.78 4.74 0.71
CA MET A 96 -5.19 3.41 0.56
C MET A 96 -4.97 2.77 1.93
N PHE A 97 -4.48 3.52 2.92
CA PHE A 97 -4.30 3.03 4.28
C PHE A 97 -5.64 2.60 4.88
N ASP A 98 -6.69 3.41 4.73
CA ASP A 98 -8.01 3.08 5.27
C ASP A 98 -8.52 1.76 4.69
N ALA A 99 -8.36 1.54 3.39
CA ALA A 99 -8.73 0.29 2.73
C ALA A 99 -7.89 -0.89 3.23
N LEU A 100 -6.59 -0.68 3.42
CA LEU A 100 -5.68 -1.68 3.95
C LEU A 100 -6.08 -2.11 5.36
N ALA A 101 -6.35 -1.16 6.23
CA ALA A 101 -6.74 -1.42 7.62
C ALA A 101 -8.05 -2.22 7.67
N ALA A 102 -9.04 -1.83 6.86
CA ALA A 102 -10.32 -2.54 6.79
C ALA A 102 -10.14 -3.98 6.30
N ALA A 103 -9.32 -4.18 5.27
CA ALA A 103 -9.04 -5.52 4.73
C ALA A 103 -8.29 -6.40 5.74
N ALA A 104 -7.32 -5.84 6.45
CA ALA A 104 -6.57 -6.56 7.47
C ALA A 104 -7.50 -7.00 8.63
N ALA A 105 -8.39 -6.12 9.06
CA ALA A 105 -9.36 -6.43 10.09
C ALA A 105 -10.29 -7.58 9.69
N LYS A 106 -10.72 -7.60 8.42
CA LYS A 106 -11.55 -8.70 7.89
C LYS A 106 -10.84 -10.04 7.92
N LEU A 107 -9.51 -10.05 7.79
CA LEU A 107 -8.70 -11.27 7.89
C LEU A 107 -8.43 -11.67 9.33
N GLY A 108 -8.91 -10.92 10.32
CA GLY A 108 -8.66 -11.19 11.72
C GLY A 108 -7.32 -10.68 12.22
N CYS A 109 -6.65 -9.82 11.46
CA CYS A 109 -5.41 -9.21 11.89
C CYS A 109 -5.66 -8.11 12.92
N LYS A 110 -4.76 -8.00 13.90
CA LYS A 110 -4.85 -6.97 14.96
C LYS A 110 -3.80 -5.88 14.79
N THR A 111 -2.81 -6.12 13.95
CA THR A 111 -1.67 -5.23 13.73
C THR A 111 -1.32 -5.22 12.26
N ILE A 112 -0.85 -4.07 11.78
CA ILE A 112 -0.22 -3.96 10.46
C ILE A 112 1.25 -3.63 10.71
N THR A 113 2.15 -4.35 10.04
CA THR A 113 3.58 -4.09 10.08
C THR A 113 4.07 -3.61 8.72
N GLY A 114 5.06 -2.76 8.73
CA GLY A 114 5.66 -2.25 7.51
C GLY A 114 7.15 -2.09 7.65
N SER A 115 7.83 -1.97 6.54
CA SER A 115 9.29 -1.80 6.51
C SER A 115 9.67 -0.77 5.46
N TRP A 116 10.72 -0.01 5.75
CA TRP A 116 11.41 0.80 4.77
C TRP A 116 12.81 0.22 4.57
N LEU A 117 13.11 -0.20 3.37
CA LEU A 117 14.43 -0.73 2.99
C LEU A 117 15.06 0.31 2.07
N ARG A 118 16.19 0.86 2.51
CA ARG A 118 16.84 1.96 1.83
C ARG A 118 17.33 1.57 0.43
N THR A 119 17.06 2.46 -0.53
CA THR A 119 17.68 2.40 -1.86
C THR A 119 18.21 3.79 -2.22
N ALA A 120 18.92 3.89 -3.33
CA ALA A 120 19.41 5.18 -3.82
C ALA A 120 18.28 6.15 -4.20
N LYS A 121 17.04 5.66 -4.35
CA LYS A 121 15.93 6.45 -4.91
C LYS A 121 14.75 6.66 -3.98
N ASN A 122 14.67 5.93 -2.85
CA ASN A 122 13.47 5.94 -2.01
C ASN A 122 13.62 6.67 -0.67
N ALA A 123 14.60 7.55 -0.54
CA ALA A 123 14.76 8.36 0.68
C ALA A 123 13.49 9.20 0.99
N LEU A 124 12.74 9.56 -0.04
CA LEU A 124 11.50 10.30 0.05
C LEU A 124 10.48 9.68 1.01
N VAL A 125 10.46 8.34 1.11
CA VAL A 125 9.45 7.64 1.90
C VAL A 125 9.99 7.04 3.20
N ARG A 126 11.18 7.46 3.61
CA ARG A 126 11.81 7.00 4.86
C ARG A 126 10.90 7.18 6.07
N ASP A 127 10.20 8.29 6.16
CA ASP A 127 9.34 8.65 7.29
C ASP A 127 7.85 8.47 6.97
N PHE A 128 7.51 7.76 5.91
CA PHE A 128 6.13 7.61 5.47
C PHE A 128 5.25 6.95 6.54
N TYR A 129 5.64 5.80 7.06
CA TYR A 129 4.83 5.09 8.05
C TYR A 129 4.60 5.91 9.32
N PRO A 130 5.61 6.55 9.92
CA PRO A 130 5.36 7.44 11.05
C PRO A 130 4.38 8.56 10.72
N SER A 131 4.41 9.09 9.49
CA SER A 131 3.53 10.17 9.08
C SER A 131 2.05 9.78 9.08
N ILE A 132 1.75 8.49 9.00
CA ILE A 132 0.38 7.98 9.04
C ILE A 132 0.07 7.22 10.34
N GLY A 133 0.91 7.38 11.37
CA GLY A 133 0.61 6.93 12.72
C GLY A 133 1.28 5.65 13.17
N PHE A 134 2.14 5.04 12.36
CA PHE A 134 2.88 3.85 12.78
C PHE A 134 3.99 4.20 13.77
N ALA A 135 4.21 3.32 14.73
CA ALA A 135 5.35 3.42 15.64
C ALA A 135 6.56 2.70 15.07
N VAL A 136 7.74 3.23 15.35
CA VAL A 136 9.01 2.60 14.96
C VAL A 136 9.28 1.43 15.91
N THR A 137 9.45 0.22 15.36
CA THR A 137 9.80 -0.97 16.14
C THR A 137 11.27 -1.31 16.05
N GLN A 138 11.92 -0.93 14.95
CA GLN A 138 13.35 -1.11 14.78
C GLN A 138 13.89 0.05 13.94
N GLU A 139 14.89 0.74 14.46
CA GLU A 139 15.53 1.87 13.79
C GLU A 139 16.89 1.43 13.28
N GLY A 140 17.18 1.71 12.00
CA GLY A 140 18.46 1.43 11.38
C GLY A 140 18.75 2.42 10.28
N GLU A 141 20.00 2.46 9.82
CA GLU A 141 20.41 3.35 8.75
C GLU A 141 19.86 2.92 7.40
N ASP A 142 19.89 1.61 7.13
CA ASP A 142 19.50 1.04 5.85
C ASP A 142 18.11 0.41 5.85
N GLU A 143 17.54 0.19 7.03
CA GLU A 143 16.18 -0.33 7.15
C GLU A 143 15.53 0.16 8.44
N ARG A 144 14.22 0.32 8.37
CA ARG A 144 13.38 0.66 9.52
C ARG A 144 12.14 -0.22 9.48
N HIS A 145 11.68 -0.61 10.65
CA HIS A 145 10.47 -1.42 10.78
C HIS A 145 9.46 -0.70 11.65
N PHE A 146 8.18 -0.93 11.35
CA PHE A 146 7.07 -0.17 11.94
C PHE A 146 5.90 -1.09 12.24
N ALA A 147 5.06 -0.68 13.18
CA ALA A 147 3.82 -1.38 13.50
C ALA A 147 2.74 -0.40 13.91
N LEU A 148 1.49 -0.77 13.60
CA LEU A 148 0.31 -0.03 14.03
C LEU A 148 -0.76 -1.01 14.46
N SER A 149 -1.32 -0.82 15.68
CA SER A 149 -2.47 -1.60 16.12
C SER A 149 -3.73 -1.15 15.39
N ILE A 150 -4.50 -2.12 14.89
CA ILE A 150 -5.81 -1.87 14.27
C ILE A 150 -6.95 -2.55 15.05
N ASP A 151 -6.69 -2.90 16.31
CA ASP A 151 -7.70 -3.45 17.22
C ASP A 151 -7.76 -2.57 18.48
N PRO A 152 -8.73 -1.64 18.61
CA PRO A 152 -9.84 -1.41 17.68
C PRO A 152 -9.39 -0.76 16.37
N LEU A 153 -10.23 -0.92 15.33
CA LEU A 153 -9.95 -0.32 14.03
C LEU A 153 -9.89 1.20 14.17
N PRO A 154 -8.79 1.85 13.71
CA PRO A 154 -8.68 3.30 13.83
C PRO A 154 -9.70 4.03 12.96
N GLU A 155 -9.98 5.28 13.30
CA GLU A 155 -10.81 6.14 12.48
C GLU A 155 -10.18 6.31 11.09
N THR A 156 -11.02 6.48 10.09
CA THR A 156 -10.53 6.72 8.72
C THR A 156 -9.74 8.02 8.66
N LYS A 157 -8.62 7.97 7.98
CA LYS A 157 -7.70 9.11 7.86
C LYS A 157 -8.01 9.99 6.67
N ASN A 158 -8.63 9.40 5.63
CA ASN A 158 -8.98 10.13 4.43
C ASN A 158 -10.20 11.02 4.68
N LYS A 159 -10.05 12.33 4.43
CA LYS A 159 -11.12 13.32 4.60
C LYS A 159 -11.44 14.07 3.32
N VAL A 160 -10.67 13.86 2.26
CA VAL A 160 -10.69 14.71 1.05
C VAL A 160 -11.13 13.94 -0.19
N ILE A 161 -10.66 12.70 -0.34
CA ILE A 161 -10.93 11.89 -1.53
C ILE A 161 -12.21 11.09 -1.35
N THR A 162 -13.09 11.13 -2.35
CA THR A 162 -14.27 10.24 -2.40
C THR A 162 -13.80 8.87 -2.88
N VAL A 163 -14.08 7.84 -2.10
CA VAL A 163 -13.69 6.47 -2.45
C VAL A 163 -14.89 5.74 -3.01
N GLN A 164 -14.72 5.14 -4.18
CA GLN A 164 -15.70 4.27 -4.83
C GLN A 164 -15.22 2.82 -4.76
N GLU A 165 -16.13 1.92 -4.50
CA GLU A 165 -15.88 0.48 -4.49
C GLU A 165 -16.20 -0.16 -5.84
#